data_d309244668622a7bb7e813eef0a9b7a7
#
_entry.id   d309244668622a7bb7e813eef0a9b7a7
#
_cell.length_a   1.000
_cell.length_b   1.000
_cell.length_c   1.000
_cell.angle_alpha   90.00
_cell.angle_beta   90.00
_cell.angle_gamma   90.00
#
_symmetry.space_group_name_H-M   'P 1'
#
loop_
_entity.id
_entity.type
_entity.pdbx_description
1 polymer ?
#
loop_
_entity_poly.entity_id
_entity_poly.type
_entity_poly.pdbx_seq_one_letter_code
_entity_poly.pdbx_strand_id
1 'polypeptide(L)'
;MSRNSEDREALAQLDGEPPEEQVSYYRKPFMVLWAAVQESSTEIEEDYGLSGDLAQLWVAERLRRVADSLVDRLAEKAHAHGASKSNIARAAAADPTNAERRFPRLGMEAPLPRQTIDDVLDSLD
;
A
#
# COMPACT_ATOMS: atom_id res chain seq x y z
N MET A 1 12.70 -25.90 5.46
CA MET A 1 11.69 -24.93 5.94
C MET A 1 10.72 -24.55 4.83
N SER A 2 9.47 -24.29 5.18
CA SER A 2 8.51 -23.77 4.21
C SER A 2 8.81 -22.31 3.89
N ARG A 3 8.37 -21.85 2.73
CA ARG A 3 8.50 -20.43 2.36
C ARG A 3 7.84 -19.50 3.39
N ASN A 4 6.69 -19.89 3.94
CA ASN A 4 6.01 -19.10 4.96
C ASN A 4 6.83 -18.96 6.25
N SER A 5 7.58 -19.98 6.64
CA SER A 5 8.48 -19.90 7.80
C SER A 5 9.65 -18.96 7.55
N GLU A 6 10.23 -19.01 6.35
CA GLU A 6 11.33 -18.12 5.96
C GLU A 6 10.87 -16.67 5.91
N ASP A 7 9.69 -16.42 5.36
CA ASP A 7 9.10 -15.08 5.29
C ASP A 7 8.79 -14.54 6.68
N ARG A 8 8.27 -15.38 7.57
CA ARG A 8 8.01 -14.99 8.95
C ARG A 8 9.29 -14.50 9.65
N GLU A 9 10.39 -15.23 9.48
CA GLU A 9 11.68 -14.84 10.06
C GLU A 9 12.20 -13.53 9.45
N ALA A 10 12.11 -13.38 8.14
CA ALA A 10 12.52 -12.17 7.44
C ALA A 10 11.72 -10.95 7.90
N LEU A 11 10.40 -11.09 8.03
CA LEU A 11 9.53 -10.01 8.53
C LEU A 11 9.90 -9.60 9.96
N ALA A 12 10.21 -10.57 10.82
CA ALA A 12 10.66 -10.27 12.18
C ALA A 12 11.97 -9.50 12.18
N GLN A 13 12.90 -9.83 11.29
CA GLN A 13 14.16 -9.08 11.16
C GLN A 13 13.92 -7.65 10.68
N LEU A 14 13.08 -7.46 9.68
CA LEU A 14 12.73 -6.13 9.17
C LEU A 14 12.10 -5.26 10.26
N ASP A 15 11.15 -5.80 11.00
CA ASP A 15 10.46 -5.08 12.07
C ASP A 15 11.37 -4.79 13.26
N GLY A 16 12.44 -5.59 13.43
CA GLY A 16 13.40 -5.42 14.49
C GLY A 16 14.59 -4.51 14.17
N GLU A 17 14.63 -3.92 12.97
CA GLU A 17 15.71 -3.02 12.58
C GLU A 17 15.71 -1.75 13.44
N PRO A 18 16.92 -1.13 13.69
CA PRO A 18 17.00 0.11 14.46
C PRO A 18 16.20 1.26 13.83
N PRO A 19 15.79 2.26 14.63
CA PRO A 19 15.03 3.39 14.11
C PRO A 19 15.67 4.10 12.90
N GLU A 20 16.99 4.19 12.86
CA GLU A 20 17.70 4.81 11.73
C GLU A 20 17.47 4.06 10.42
N GLU A 21 17.45 2.73 10.49
CA GLU A 21 17.18 1.87 9.33
C GLU A 21 15.71 1.94 8.93
N GLN A 22 14.80 1.98 9.91
CA GLN A 22 13.37 2.13 9.66
C GLN A 22 13.07 3.41 8.88
N VAL A 23 13.71 4.52 9.23
CA VAL A 23 13.53 5.81 8.55
C VAL A 23 13.85 5.69 7.06
N SER A 24 14.87 4.92 6.69
CA SER A 24 15.28 4.78 5.28
C SER A 24 14.18 4.15 4.42
N TYR A 25 13.35 3.26 4.99
CA TYR A 25 12.26 2.60 4.26
C TYR A 25 11.10 3.56 3.96
N TYR A 26 11.01 4.68 4.69
CA TYR A 26 10.02 5.71 4.42
C TYR A 26 10.57 6.81 3.51
N ARG A 27 11.86 7.12 3.60
CA ARG A 27 12.48 8.22 2.85
C ARG A 27 12.40 8.03 1.35
N LYS A 28 12.77 6.86 0.83
CA LYS A 28 12.76 6.59 -0.62
C LYS A 28 11.37 6.70 -1.22
N PRO A 29 10.35 5.99 -0.70
CA PRO A 29 8.99 6.15 -1.23
C PRO A 29 8.45 7.56 -1.04
N PHE A 30 8.78 8.24 0.07
CA PHE A 30 8.38 9.63 0.27
C PHE A 30 8.91 10.54 -0.84
N MET A 31 10.18 10.40 -1.22
CA MET A 31 10.78 11.23 -2.27
C MET A 31 10.05 11.06 -3.61
N VAL A 32 9.69 9.82 -3.95
CA VAL A 32 8.95 9.53 -5.17
C VAL A 32 7.53 10.13 -5.11
N LEU A 33 6.83 9.93 -4.00
CA LEU A 33 5.48 10.45 -3.80
C LEU A 33 5.47 11.98 -3.80
N TRP A 34 6.46 12.61 -3.16
CA TRP A 34 6.55 14.07 -3.11
C TRP A 34 6.76 14.66 -4.52
N ALA A 35 7.62 14.06 -5.32
CA ALA A 35 7.82 14.48 -6.71
C ALA A 35 6.51 14.36 -7.52
N ALA A 36 5.75 13.27 -7.32
CA ALA A 36 4.46 13.06 -7.98
C ALA A 36 3.43 14.11 -7.55
N VAL A 37 3.40 14.47 -6.26
CA VAL A 37 2.52 15.51 -5.74
C VAL A 37 2.83 16.85 -6.40
N GLN A 38 4.11 17.21 -6.46
CA GLN A 38 4.54 18.49 -7.05
C GLN A 38 4.16 18.60 -8.53
N GLU A 39 4.41 17.55 -9.30
CA GLU A 39 4.10 17.53 -10.73
C GLU A 39 2.59 17.60 -10.98
N SER A 40 1.82 16.74 -10.35
CA SER A 40 0.37 16.68 -10.56
C SER A 40 -0.36 17.91 -10.02
N SER A 41 0.09 18.47 -8.91
CA SER A 41 -0.53 19.67 -8.34
C SER A 41 -0.36 20.90 -9.23
N THR A 42 0.76 21.02 -9.93
CA THR A 42 1.01 22.11 -10.87
C THR A 42 -0.04 22.12 -11.97
N GLU A 43 -0.38 20.98 -12.53
CA GLU A 43 -1.43 20.86 -13.56
C GLU A 43 -2.79 21.31 -13.02
N ILE A 44 -3.13 20.92 -11.80
CA ILE A 44 -4.41 21.29 -11.18
C ILE A 44 -4.48 22.78 -10.90
N GLU A 45 -3.38 23.39 -10.45
CA GLU A 45 -3.30 24.83 -10.25
C GLU A 45 -3.55 25.58 -11.56
N GLU A 46 -2.90 25.14 -12.64
CA GLU A 46 -3.01 25.78 -13.95
C GLU A 46 -4.41 25.61 -14.57
N ASP A 47 -4.96 24.40 -14.50
CA ASP A 47 -6.22 24.08 -15.17
C ASP A 47 -7.46 24.55 -14.41
N TYR A 48 -7.40 24.62 -13.08
CA TYR A 48 -8.55 24.94 -12.24
C TYR A 48 -8.42 26.19 -11.38
N GLY A 49 -7.22 26.77 -11.32
CA GLY A 49 -6.99 27.94 -10.49
C GLY A 49 -6.99 27.65 -8.98
N LEU A 50 -6.79 26.40 -8.60
CA LEU A 50 -6.72 26.04 -7.17
C LEU A 50 -5.41 26.53 -6.57
N SER A 51 -5.42 26.99 -5.31
CA SER A 51 -4.20 27.41 -4.64
C SER A 51 -3.22 26.23 -4.46
N GLY A 52 -1.91 26.53 -4.49
CA GLY A 52 -0.88 25.50 -4.48
C GLY A 52 -0.97 24.53 -3.31
N ASP A 53 -1.19 25.03 -2.11
CA ASP A 53 -1.29 24.18 -0.91
C ASP A 53 -2.48 23.23 -0.99
N LEU A 54 -3.62 23.71 -1.45
CA LEU A 54 -4.81 22.87 -1.59
C LEU A 54 -4.68 21.89 -2.75
N ALA A 55 -4.01 22.28 -3.83
CA ALA A 55 -3.74 21.36 -4.95
C ALA A 55 -2.84 20.20 -4.49
N GLN A 56 -1.79 20.49 -3.73
CA GLN A 56 -0.93 19.47 -3.16
C GLN A 56 -1.67 18.53 -2.22
N LEU A 57 -2.51 19.08 -1.34
CA LEU A 57 -3.34 18.29 -0.43
C LEU A 57 -4.31 17.40 -1.21
N TRP A 58 -4.95 17.94 -2.24
CA TRP A 58 -5.89 17.20 -3.07
C TRP A 58 -5.22 16.00 -3.74
N VAL A 59 -4.02 16.20 -4.31
CA VAL A 59 -3.25 15.12 -4.95
C VAL A 59 -2.79 14.10 -3.91
N ALA A 60 -2.24 14.55 -2.79
CA ALA A 60 -1.75 13.66 -1.74
C ALA A 60 -2.86 12.73 -1.21
N GLU A 61 -4.08 13.25 -1.06
CA GLU A 61 -5.23 12.43 -0.64
C GLU A 61 -5.56 11.35 -1.68
N ARG A 62 -5.45 11.64 -2.98
CA ARG A 62 -5.65 10.64 -4.03
C ARG A 62 -4.56 9.59 -4.02
N LEU A 63 -3.31 9.99 -3.79
CA LEU A 63 -2.20 9.04 -3.64
C LEU A 63 -2.41 8.12 -2.44
N ARG A 64 -2.93 8.65 -1.33
CA ARG A 64 -3.26 7.83 -0.17
C ARG A 64 -4.29 6.75 -0.52
N ARG A 65 -5.33 7.11 -1.26
CA ARG A 65 -6.35 6.16 -1.71
C ARG A 65 -5.77 5.11 -2.65
N VAL A 66 -4.89 5.53 -3.58
CA VAL A 66 -4.19 4.61 -4.47
C VAL A 66 -3.35 3.63 -3.64
N ALA A 67 -2.59 4.14 -2.68
CA ALA A 67 -1.75 3.30 -1.83
C ALA A 67 -2.56 2.31 -1.00
N ASP A 68 -3.68 2.75 -0.42
CA ASP A 68 -4.56 1.85 0.35
C ASP A 68 -5.10 0.71 -0.51
N SER A 69 -5.56 1.03 -1.71
CA SER A 69 -6.08 0.02 -2.64
C SER A 69 -4.99 -0.89 -3.16
N LEU A 70 -3.79 -0.34 -3.39
CA LEU A 70 -2.61 -1.12 -3.79
C LEU A 70 -2.25 -2.14 -2.71
N VAL A 71 -2.27 -1.75 -1.44
CA VAL A 71 -2.00 -2.67 -0.32
C VAL A 71 -2.98 -3.84 -0.35
N ASP A 72 -4.27 -3.57 -0.54
CA ASP A 72 -5.29 -4.63 -0.61
C ASP A 72 -5.05 -5.57 -1.80
N ARG A 73 -4.71 -5.01 -2.96
CA ARG A 73 -4.40 -5.81 -4.16
C ARG A 73 -3.16 -6.68 -3.98
N LEU A 74 -2.13 -6.12 -3.37
CA LEU A 74 -0.89 -6.85 -3.11
C LEU A 74 -1.09 -7.96 -2.08
N ALA A 75 -1.95 -7.73 -1.09
CA ALA A 75 -2.33 -8.77 -0.12
C ALA A 75 -3.02 -9.95 -0.81
N GLU A 76 -3.97 -9.69 -1.69
CA GLU A 76 -4.66 -10.72 -2.47
C GLU A 76 -3.69 -11.48 -3.37
N LYS A 77 -2.80 -10.76 -4.05
CA LYS A 77 -1.79 -11.35 -4.92
C LYS A 77 -0.85 -12.27 -4.14
N ALA A 78 -0.36 -11.81 -2.99
CA ALA A 78 0.50 -12.61 -2.13
C ALA A 78 -0.22 -13.90 -1.67
N HIS A 79 -1.49 -13.78 -1.27
CA HIS A 79 -2.29 -14.92 -0.87
C HIS A 79 -2.46 -15.92 -2.01
N ALA A 80 -2.75 -15.43 -3.22
CA ALA A 80 -2.87 -16.28 -4.41
C ALA A 80 -1.58 -17.04 -4.74
N HIS A 81 -0.42 -16.48 -4.38
CA HIS A 81 0.89 -17.09 -4.58
C HIS A 81 1.38 -17.91 -3.38
N GLY A 82 0.51 -18.18 -2.41
CA GLY A 82 0.79 -19.10 -1.31
C GLY A 82 1.25 -18.46 0.01
N ALA A 83 1.29 -17.14 0.10
CA ALA A 83 1.62 -16.49 1.37
C ALA A 83 0.51 -16.73 2.41
N SER A 84 0.91 -16.98 3.66
CA SER A 84 -0.05 -17.17 4.75
C SER A 84 -0.73 -15.85 5.10
N LYS A 85 -1.98 -15.92 5.57
CA LYS A 85 -2.72 -14.74 6.04
C LYS A 85 -1.98 -14.03 7.16
N SER A 86 -1.34 -14.78 8.06
CA SER A 86 -0.56 -14.23 9.16
C SER A 86 0.64 -13.42 8.65
N ASN A 87 1.36 -13.91 7.64
CA ASN A 87 2.51 -13.20 7.07
C ASN A 87 2.05 -11.96 6.30
N ILE A 88 0.93 -12.04 5.59
CA ILE A 88 0.33 -10.89 4.91
C ILE A 88 0.02 -9.78 5.93
N ALA A 89 -0.62 -10.14 7.04
CA ALA A 89 -0.93 -9.19 8.11
C ALA A 89 0.35 -8.56 8.68
N ARG A 90 1.38 -9.37 8.93
CA ARG A 90 2.66 -8.88 9.45
C ARG A 90 3.32 -7.90 8.48
N ALA A 91 3.33 -8.23 7.19
CA ALA A 91 3.90 -7.35 6.16
C ALA A 91 3.17 -6.01 6.07
N ALA A 92 1.86 -6.00 6.34
CA ALA A 92 1.03 -4.80 6.33
C ALA A 92 0.96 -4.11 7.70
N ALA A 93 1.80 -4.51 8.65
CA ALA A 93 1.81 -3.99 10.02
C ALA A 93 0.46 -4.15 10.75
N ALA A 94 -0.28 -5.21 10.42
CA ALA A 94 -1.54 -5.56 11.08
C ALA A 94 -1.33 -6.74 12.04
N ASP A 95 -2.23 -6.89 13.01
CA ASP A 95 -2.19 -8.03 13.92
C ASP A 95 -2.46 -9.33 13.15
N PRO A 96 -1.57 -10.34 13.24
CA PRO A 96 -1.75 -11.61 12.52
C PRO A 96 -3.06 -12.34 12.86
N THR A 97 -3.60 -12.16 14.07
CA THR A 97 -4.87 -12.78 14.47
C THR A 97 -6.08 -12.11 13.83
N ASN A 98 -5.91 -10.92 13.26
CA ASN A 98 -6.96 -10.14 12.63
C ASN A 98 -6.76 -9.99 11.11
N ALA A 99 -6.02 -10.91 10.49
CA ALA A 99 -5.69 -10.82 9.06
C ALA A 99 -6.94 -10.67 8.18
N GLU A 100 -7.98 -11.46 8.41
CA GLU A 100 -9.22 -11.39 7.61
C GLU A 100 -10.02 -10.13 7.90
N ARG A 101 -9.89 -9.55 9.10
CA ARG A 101 -10.53 -8.28 9.45
C ARG A 101 -9.87 -7.12 8.71
N ARG A 102 -8.53 -7.11 8.64
CA ARG A 102 -7.78 -6.07 7.90
C ARG A 102 -7.93 -6.24 6.38
N PHE A 103 -8.00 -7.50 5.91
CA PHE A 103 -8.12 -7.85 4.50
C PHE A 103 -9.32 -8.78 4.29
N PRO A 104 -10.54 -8.23 4.29
CA PRO A 104 -11.76 -9.06 4.17
C PRO A 104 -11.79 -9.93 2.93
N ARG A 105 -11.14 -9.50 1.84
CA ARG A 105 -11.13 -10.25 0.58
C ARG A 105 -10.39 -11.58 0.69
N LEU A 106 -9.49 -11.74 1.66
CA LEU A 106 -8.79 -13.01 1.86
C LEU A 106 -9.71 -14.14 2.32
N GLY A 107 -10.85 -13.79 2.95
CA GLY A 107 -11.84 -14.75 3.41
C GLY A 107 -13.10 -14.79 2.56
N MET A 108 -13.19 -14.01 1.49
CA MET A 108 -14.39 -13.89 0.67
C MET A 108 -14.28 -14.72 -0.61
N GLU A 109 -15.37 -15.40 -0.98
CA GLU A 109 -15.44 -16.14 -2.24
C GLU A 109 -15.72 -15.23 -3.43
N ALA A 110 -16.43 -14.12 -3.20
CA ALA A 110 -16.79 -13.16 -4.24
C ALA A 110 -15.95 -11.89 -4.09
N PRO A 111 -15.52 -11.27 -5.22
CA PRO A 111 -14.77 -10.03 -5.17
C PRO A 111 -15.66 -8.88 -4.66
N LEU A 112 -15.04 -7.88 -4.03
CA LEU A 112 -15.73 -6.64 -3.68
C LEU A 112 -16.14 -5.87 -4.93
N PRO A 113 -17.15 -4.99 -4.84
CA PRO A 113 -17.54 -4.15 -5.98
C PRO A 113 -16.36 -3.35 -6.51
N ARG A 114 -16.29 -3.25 -7.84
CA ARG A 114 -15.22 -2.52 -8.52
C ARG A 114 -15.31 -1.03 -8.21
N GLN A 115 -14.16 -0.41 -7.95
CA GLN A 115 -14.03 1.03 -7.74
C GLN A 115 -13.30 1.69 -8.91
N THR A 116 -13.44 3.00 -9.05
CA THR A 116 -12.78 3.77 -10.12
C THR A 116 -11.27 3.53 -10.15
N ILE A 117 -10.65 3.45 -8.97
CA ILE A 117 -9.21 3.25 -8.83
C ILE A 117 -8.75 1.88 -9.37
N ASP A 118 -9.65 0.91 -9.47
CA ASP A 118 -9.29 -0.43 -9.95
C ASP A 118 -8.78 -0.41 -11.38
N ASP A 119 -9.25 0.52 -12.21
CA ASP A 119 -8.74 0.66 -13.58
C ASP A 119 -7.26 1.02 -13.60
N VAL A 120 -6.80 1.83 -12.65
CA VAL A 120 -5.40 2.20 -12.51
C VAL A 120 -4.58 1.02 -12.03
N LEU A 121 -5.12 0.21 -11.11
CA LEU A 121 -4.42 -0.89 -10.47
C LEU A 121 -4.41 -2.18 -11.30
N ASP A 122 -5.26 -2.28 -12.31
CA ASP A 122 -5.34 -3.48 -13.16
C ASP A 122 -4.03 -3.77 -13.89
N SER A 123 -3.18 -2.76 -14.07
CA SER A 123 -1.86 -2.95 -14.70
C SER A 123 -0.88 -3.77 -13.84
N LEU A 124 -1.21 -4.05 -12.58
CA LEU A 124 -0.38 -4.87 -11.71
C LEU A 124 -0.42 -6.37 -12.05
N ASP A 125 -1.46 -6.81 -12.70
CA ASP A 125 -1.68 -8.24 -12.99
C ASP A 125 -1.04 -8.69 -14.31
#